data_f912941c6f61823f7ffab048bddd8b93
#
_entry.id   f912941c6f61823f7ffab048bddd8b93
#
_cell.length_a   1.000
_cell.length_b   1.000
_cell.length_c   1.000
_cell.angle_alpha   90.00
_cell.angle_beta   90.00
_cell.angle_gamma   90.00
#
_symmetry.space_group_name_H-M   'P 1'
#
loop_
_entity.id
_entity.type
_entity.pdbx_description
1 polymer ?
#
loop_
_entity_poly.entity_id
_entity_poly.type
_entity_poly.pdbx_seq_one_letter_code
_entity_poly.pdbx_strand_id
1 'polypeptide(L)'
;MMQKIYHITQTTKLLMNGSIIVENSVTQKWAVSFPIERHILIEVLDAPKQEENAEIFKLLTIINKPAYKVLFDFGNDDKIIICNKKEIGEAWEKSKDEVEKIFGSDDSIKNFLALSKEGYDSFENEMKDSLLYYTLWSWFGGGKSFTISPASSLFSTHKVSTKIKRIGKETLANGVLELTQQGEGLINDIDSIEEQYKREILPLTNHAVFDYQYHIETKYLCSDKQLDFFDTAQTIIHEQASESYSYITQIEFKIEGLVL
;
A
#
# COMPACT_ATOMS: atom_id res chain seq x y z
N MET A 1 0.03 10.50 25.06
CA MET A 1 0.21 9.72 23.83
C MET A 1 0.34 10.71 22.68
N MET A 2 1.43 10.68 21.91
CA MET A 2 1.61 11.55 20.75
C MET A 2 0.89 10.91 19.57
N GLN A 3 0.03 11.66 18.89
CA GLN A 3 -0.74 11.23 17.73
C GLN A 3 -0.57 12.24 16.62
N LYS A 4 -0.40 11.78 15.40
CA LYS A 4 -0.39 12.60 14.20
C LYS A 4 -1.44 12.11 13.22
N ILE A 5 -2.02 13.04 12.49
CA ILE A 5 -3.00 12.75 11.46
C ILE A 5 -2.32 12.97 10.10
N TYR A 6 -2.43 11.98 9.24
CA TYR A 6 -1.92 12.03 7.87
C TYR A 6 -3.06 12.09 6.87
N HIS A 7 -2.99 13.02 5.95
CA HIS A 7 -3.70 12.96 4.69
C HIS A 7 -2.86 12.13 3.72
N ILE A 8 -3.50 11.15 3.11
CA ILE A 8 -2.84 10.19 2.22
C ILE A 8 -3.53 10.28 0.87
N THR A 9 -2.74 10.45 -0.17
CA THR A 9 -3.22 10.42 -1.56
C THR A 9 -2.48 9.31 -2.29
N GLN A 10 -3.22 8.42 -2.92
CA GLN A 10 -2.68 7.40 -3.80
C GLN A 10 -3.18 7.67 -5.22
N THR A 11 -2.26 7.89 -6.15
CA THR A 11 -2.55 8.07 -7.57
C THR A 11 -1.93 6.94 -8.36
N THR A 12 -2.68 6.39 -9.29
CA THR A 12 -2.23 5.29 -10.16
C THR A 12 -2.47 5.66 -11.61
N LYS A 13 -1.52 5.34 -12.49
CA LYS A 13 -1.59 5.63 -13.92
C LYS A 13 -1.13 4.41 -14.72
N LEU A 14 -1.97 3.98 -15.66
CA LEU A 14 -1.59 3.03 -16.70
C LEU A 14 -1.25 3.81 -17.97
N LEU A 15 -0.04 3.58 -18.49
CA LEU A 15 0.43 4.21 -19.71
C LEU A 15 0.57 3.17 -20.82
N MET A 16 0.11 3.54 -22.01
CA MET A 16 0.27 2.73 -23.21
C MET A 16 0.64 3.65 -24.39
N ASN A 17 1.71 3.31 -25.11
CA ASN A 17 2.22 4.08 -26.25
C ASN A 17 2.41 5.58 -25.93
N GLY A 18 2.91 5.90 -24.73
CA GLY A 18 3.16 7.26 -24.25
C GLY A 18 1.91 8.04 -23.81
N SER A 19 0.72 7.42 -23.85
CA SER A 19 -0.53 8.04 -23.42
C SER A 19 -1.04 7.43 -22.12
N ILE A 20 -1.63 8.24 -21.24
CA ILE A 20 -2.32 7.75 -20.04
C ILE A 20 -3.66 7.16 -20.49
N ILE A 21 -3.86 5.86 -20.22
CA ILE A 21 -5.09 5.14 -20.55
C ILE A 21 -6.06 5.12 -19.37
N VAL A 22 -5.52 4.96 -18.16
CA VAL A 22 -6.28 4.99 -16.91
C VAL A 22 -5.53 5.85 -15.91
N GLU A 23 -6.26 6.70 -15.20
CA GLU A 23 -5.75 7.44 -14.04
C GLU A 23 -6.80 7.39 -12.93
N ASN A 24 -6.39 6.96 -11.75
CA ASN A 24 -7.24 6.94 -10.56
C ASN A 24 -6.54 7.65 -9.42
N SER A 25 -7.30 8.36 -8.60
CA SER A 25 -6.78 8.96 -7.37
C SER A 25 -7.73 8.67 -6.21
N VAL A 26 -7.16 8.21 -5.10
CA VAL A 26 -7.89 7.88 -3.88
C VAL A 26 -7.26 8.65 -2.74
N THR A 27 -8.09 9.28 -1.91
CA THR A 27 -7.65 9.97 -0.70
C THR A 27 -8.21 9.29 0.54
N GLN A 28 -7.43 9.30 1.61
CA GLN A 28 -7.84 8.77 2.90
C GLN A 28 -7.15 9.54 4.03
N LYS A 29 -7.63 9.36 5.26
CA LYS A 29 -7.09 10.05 6.42
C LYS A 29 -6.81 9.06 7.53
N TRP A 30 -5.58 9.04 8.02
CA TRP A 30 -5.15 8.12 9.07
C TRP A 30 -4.67 8.88 10.30
N ALA A 31 -5.04 8.38 11.48
CA ALA A 31 -4.37 8.73 12.72
C ALA A 31 -3.30 7.68 13.04
N VAL A 32 -2.08 8.14 13.30
CA VAL A 32 -0.94 7.31 13.67
C VAL A 32 -0.46 7.72 15.04
N SER A 33 -0.33 6.78 15.97
CA SER A 33 0.10 7.03 17.33
C SER A 33 0.98 5.92 17.89
N PHE A 34 1.75 6.24 18.94
CA PHE A 34 2.57 5.29 19.69
C PHE A 34 1.97 5.09 21.09
N PRO A 35 1.07 4.09 21.28
CA PRO A 35 0.46 3.83 22.58
C PRO A 35 1.46 3.29 23.60
N ILE A 36 2.42 2.50 23.17
CA ILE A 36 3.47 1.86 23.97
C ILE A 36 4.75 1.88 23.11
N GLU A 37 5.92 1.82 23.76
CA GLU A 37 7.20 1.71 23.05
C GLU A 37 7.17 0.59 22.02
N ARG A 38 7.62 0.88 20.80
CA ARG A 38 7.68 -0.05 19.65
C ARG A 38 6.32 -0.47 19.07
N HIS A 39 5.21 0.03 19.61
CA HIS A 39 3.90 -0.24 19.05
C HIS A 39 3.38 0.96 18.28
N ILE A 40 2.83 0.72 17.10
CA ILE A 40 2.16 1.74 16.28
C ILE A 40 0.69 1.36 16.15
N LEU A 41 -0.16 2.29 16.54
CA LEU A 41 -1.59 2.22 16.29
C LEU A 41 -1.91 3.07 15.07
N ILE A 42 -2.52 2.44 14.08
CA ILE A 42 -3.09 3.10 12.89
C ILE A 42 -4.61 3.02 12.99
N GLU A 43 -5.27 4.17 12.84
CA GLU A 43 -6.71 4.27 12.79
C GLU A 43 -7.11 5.01 11.50
N VAL A 44 -7.88 4.37 10.64
CA VAL A 44 -8.44 4.98 9.42
C VAL A 44 -9.61 5.86 9.84
N LEU A 45 -9.46 7.19 9.71
CA LEU A 45 -10.47 8.17 10.08
C LEU A 45 -11.47 8.42 8.95
N ASP A 46 -10.98 8.54 7.71
CA ASP A 46 -11.78 8.64 6.50
C ASP A 46 -11.42 7.49 5.57
N ALA A 47 -12.39 6.64 5.29
CA ALA A 47 -12.25 5.57 4.31
C ALA A 47 -12.19 6.13 2.88
N PRO A 48 -11.54 5.43 1.94
CA PRO A 48 -11.50 5.82 0.56
C PRO A 48 -12.90 6.10 0.01
N LYS A 49 -13.10 7.27 -0.58
CA LYS A 49 -14.35 7.64 -1.24
C LYS A 49 -14.13 7.52 -2.74
N GLN A 50 -14.96 6.72 -3.40
CA GLN A 50 -15.07 6.68 -4.86
C GLN A 50 -16.51 7.02 -5.25
N GLU A 51 -16.68 7.80 -6.30
CA GLU A 51 -18.00 8.33 -6.69
C GLU A 51 -18.85 7.32 -7.50
N GLU A 52 -18.27 6.25 -8.03
CA GLU A 52 -18.96 5.32 -8.93
C GLU A 52 -19.28 3.97 -8.25
N ASN A 53 -20.51 3.48 -8.39
CA ASN A 53 -21.09 2.23 -7.86
C ASN A 53 -21.33 2.19 -6.34
N ALA A 54 -22.32 2.92 -5.89
CA ALA A 54 -22.70 3.05 -4.47
C ALA A 54 -22.86 1.72 -3.69
N GLU A 55 -23.36 0.63 -4.30
CA GLU A 55 -23.60 -0.65 -3.60
C GLU A 55 -22.32 -1.44 -3.37
N ILE A 56 -21.46 -1.59 -4.38
CA ILE A 56 -20.17 -2.30 -4.25
C ILE A 56 -19.29 -1.56 -3.24
N PHE A 57 -19.24 -0.22 -3.29
CA PHE A 57 -18.44 0.56 -2.33
C PHE A 57 -18.99 0.46 -0.92
N LYS A 58 -20.30 0.42 -0.74
CA LYS A 58 -20.92 0.18 0.56
C LYS A 58 -20.49 -1.18 1.12
N LEU A 59 -20.54 -2.23 0.28
CA LEU A 59 -20.09 -3.57 0.63
C LEU A 59 -18.61 -3.58 1.05
N LEU A 60 -17.72 -3.01 0.22
CA LEU A 60 -16.29 -2.91 0.49
C LEU A 60 -16.00 -2.08 1.75
N THR A 61 -16.74 -0.99 1.97
CA THR A 61 -16.60 -0.17 3.18
C THR A 61 -16.93 -0.96 4.43
N ILE A 62 -18.00 -1.75 4.42
CA ILE A 62 -18.39 -2.58 5.57
C ILE A 62 -17.34 -3.66 5.83
N ILE A 63 -16.93 -4.36 4.78
CA ILE A 63 -16.01 -5.49 4.90
C ILE A 63 -14.61 -5.04 5.33
N ASN A 64 -14.19 -3.82 5.04
CA ASN A 64 -12.88 -3.28 5.41
C ASN A 64 -12.85 -2.64 6.81
N LYS A 65 -13.99 -2.41 7.46
CA LYS A 65 -14.05 -1.83 8.83
C LYS A 65 -13.13 -2.51 9.86
N PRO A 66 -12.98 -3.85 9.88
CA PRO A 66 -12.08 -4.52 10.81
C PRO A 66 -10.62 -4.09 10.68
N ALA A 67 -10.19 -3.70 9.48
CA ALA A 67 -8.84 -3.21 9.19
C ALA A 67 -8.66 -1.70 9.48
N TYR A 68 -9.70 -0.98 9.91
CA TYR A 68 -9.58 0.45 10.18
C TYR A 68 -8.87 0.79 11.50
N LYS A 69 -8.61 -0.21 12.33
CA LYS A 69 -7.85 -0.02 13.56
C LYS A 69 -6.89 -1.19 13.74
N VAL A 70 -5.61 -0.93 13.52
CA VAL A 70 -4.59 -1.97 13.61
C VAL A 70 -3.46 -1.52 14.52
N LEU A 71 -3.13 -2.35 15.50
CA LEU A 71 -2.01 -2.19 16.41
C LEU A 71 -0.88 -3.12 15.99
N PHE A 72 0.28 -2.55 15.72
CA PHE A 72 1.48 -3.25 15.27
C PHE A 72 2.58 -3.21 16.32
N ASP A 73 3.31 -4.31 16.47
CA ASP A 73 4.61 -4.37 17.14
C ASP A 73 5.72 -4.54 16.09
N PHE A 74 6.75 -3.70 16.19
CA PHE A 74 8.00 -3.89 15.47
C PHE A 74 8.94 -4.76 16.30
N GLY A 75 8.87 -6.07 16.09
CA GLY A 75 9.70 -7.07 16.74
C GLY A 75 11.21 -6.81 16.59
N ASN A 76 12.05 -7.54 17.34
CA ASN A 76 13.50 -7.38 17.28
C ASN A 76 14.11 -7.76 15.92
N ASP A 77 13.40 -8.54 15.11
CA ASP A 77 13.87 -9.14 13.85
C ASP A 77 13.26 -8.48 12.60
N ASP A 78 12.87 -7.20 12.68
CA ASP A 78 12.16 -6.49 11.59
C ASP A 78 10.83 -7.19 11.20
N LYS A 79 10.28 -8.03 12.09
CA LYS A 79 8.98 -8.67 11.91
C LYS A 79 7.89 -7.74 12.37
N ILE A 80 6.92 -7.53 11.50
CA ILE A 80 5.69 -6.81 11.82
C ILE A 80 4.70 -7.82 12.38
N ILE A 81 4.19 -7.57 13.58
CA ILE A 81 3.22 -8.42 14.25
C ILE A 81 1.98 -7.60 14.54
N ILE A 82 0.81 -8.12 14.16
CA ILE A 82 -0.47 -7.49 14.51
C ILE A 82 -0.86 -7.93 15.92
N CYS A 83 -0.94 -6.97 16.84
CA CYS A 83 -1.19 -7.24 18.27
C CYS A 83 -2.68 -7.37 18.59
N ASN A 84 -3.58 -6.75 17.82
CA ASN A 84 -5.03 -6.75 18.07
C ASN A 84 -5.79 -7.68 17.12
N LYS A 85 -5.24 -8.84 16.78
CA LYS A 85 -5.89 -9.85 15.90
C LYS A 85 -7.25 -10.30 16.40
N LYS A 86 -7.42 -10.41 17.70
CA LYS A 86 -8.69 -10.81 18.31
C LYS A 86 -9.79 -9.77 18.06
N GLU A 87 -9.48 -8.50 18.28
CA GLU A 87 -10.41 -7.40 18.06
C GLU A 87 -10.78 -7.26 16.59
N ILE A 88 -9.81 -7.47 15.69
CA ILE A 88 -10.04 -7.51 14.24
C ILE A 88 -10.98 -8.67 13.87
N GLY A 89 -10.77 -9.87 14.44
CA GLY A 89 -11.65 -11.01 14.24
C GLY A 89 -13.08 -10.77 14.74
N GLU A 90 -13.24 -10.17 15.91
CA GLU A 90 -14.56 -9.80 16.45
C GLU A 90 -15.26 -8.72 15.61
N ALA A 91 -14.49 -7.77 15.08
CA ALA A 91 -15.01 -6.75 14.15
C ALA A 91 -15.40 -7.37 12.80
N TRP A 92 -14.65 -8.37 12.32
CA TRP A 92 -14.98 -9.12 11.12
C TRP A 92 -16.35 -9.80 11.22
N GLU A 93 -16.64 -10.54 12.31
CA GLU A 93 -17.93 -11.20 12.47
C GLU A 93 -19.10 -10.19 12.45
N LYS A 94 -18.93 -9.01 13.06
CA LYS A 94 -19.91 -7.92 13.00
C LYS A 94 -20.11 -7.39 11.58
N SER A 95 -19.02 -7.21 10.82
CA SER A 95 -19.08 -6.76 9.43
C SER A 95 -19.76 -7.78 8.54
N LYS A 96 -19.51 -9.07 8.75
CA LYS A 96 -20.17 -10.18 8.07
C LYS A 96 -21.69 -10.12 8.30
N ASP A 97 -22.13 -10.04 9.56
CA ASP A 97 -23.56 -9.94 9.91
C ASP A 97 -24.23 -8.70 9.28
N GLU A 98 -23.50 -7.56 9.25
CA GLU A 98 -23.98 -6.32 8.61
C GLU A 98 -24.15 -6.51 7.09
N VAL A 99 -23.20 -7.18 6.42
CA VAL A 99 -23.26 -7.49 4.99
C VAL A 99 -24.47 -8.40 4.68
N GLU A 100 -24.61 -9.50 5.40
CA GLU A 100 -25.71 -10.45 5.20
C GLU A 100 -27.08 -9.78 5.43
N LYS A 101 -27.17 -8.87 6.40
CA LYS A 101 -28.41 -8.12 6.67
C LYS A 101 -28.77 -7.15 5.54
N ILE A 102 -27.80 -6.51 4.90
CA ILE A 102 -28.04 -5.46 3.89
C ILE A 102 -28.16 -6.07 2.49
N PHE A 103 -27.31 -7.02 2.13
CA PHE A 103 -27.18 -7.56 0.78
C PHE A 103 -27.79 -8.95 0.63
N GLY A 104 -28.22 -9.58 1.72
CA GLY A 104 -28.71 -10.94 1.73
C GLY A 104 -27.61 -11.97 1.94
N SER A 105 -27.98 -13.25 1.82
CA SER A 105 -27.08 -14.39 2.07
C SER A 105 -27.15 -15.41 0.92
N ASP A 106 -27.22 -14.94 -0.31
CA ASP A 106 -27.11 -15.78 -1.49
C ASP A 106 -25.68 -16.34 -1.67
N ASP A 107 -25.50 -17.23 -2.63
CA ASP A 107 -24.22 -17.90 -2.83
C ASP A 107 -23.12 -16.94 -3.29
N SER A 108 -23.46 -15.83 -3.97
CA SER A 108 -22.48 -14.82 -4.38
C SER A 108 -21.94 -14.07 -3.17
N ILE A 109 -22.83 -13.66 -2.25
CA ILE A 109 -22.44 -12.99 -1.00
C ILE A 109 -21.65 -13.94 -0.09
N LYS A 110 -22.09 -15.21 0.04
CA LYS A 110 -21.35 -16.21 0.83
C LYS A 110 -19.93 -16.43 0.29
N ASN A 111 -19.78 -16.59 -1.02
CA ASN A 111 -18.48 -16.76 -1.65
C ASN A 111 -17.59 -15.51 -1.47
N PHE A 112 -18.16 -14.32 -1.63
CA PHE A 112 -17.44 -13.07 -1.36
C PHE A 112 -16.96 -12.99 0.10
N LEU A 113 -17.81 -13.30 1.07
CA LEU A 113 -17.47 -13.32 2.48
C LEU A 113 -16.40 -14.37 2.81
N ALA A 114 -16.47 -15.56 2.20
CA ALA A 114 -15.45 -16.60 2.37
C ALA A 114 -14.07 -16.13 1.87
N LEU A 115 -13.99 -15.59 0.66
CA LEU A 115 -12.74 -15.04 0.10
C LEU A 115 -12.19 -13.87 0.94
N SER A 116 -13.08 -12.99 1.41
CA SER A 116 -12.67 -11.88 2.27
C SER A 116 -12.15 -12.38 3.63
N LYS A 117 -12.71 -13.47 4.17
CA LYS A 117 -12.23 -14.10 5.41
C LYS A 117 -10.81 -14.65 5.25
N GLU A 118 -10.53 -15.32 4.13
CA GLU A 118 -9.18 -15.81 3.81
C GLU A 118 -8.17 -14.65 3.79
N GLY A 119 -8.54 -13.49 3.22
CA GLY A 119 -7.75 -12.26 3.26
C GLY A 119 -7.47 -11.80 4.69
N TYR A 120 -8.45 -11.87 5.60
CA TYR A 120 -8.22 -11.53 7.01
C TYR A 120 -7.36 -12.55 7.76
N ASP A 121 -7.46 -13.82 7.43
CA ASP A 121 -6.61 -14.85 8.02
C ASP A 121 -5.14 -14.71 7.58
N SER A 122 -4.90 -14.16 6.37
CA SER A 122 -3.57 -13.80 5.83
C SER A 122 -3.18 -12.34 6.05
N PHE A 123 -3.99 -11.55 6.75
CA PHE A 123 -3.91 -10.08 6.84
C PHE A 123 -2.53 -9.54 7.22
N GLU A 124 -1.82 -10.23 8.11
CA GLU A 124 -0.45 -9.85 8.50
C GLU A 124 0.54 -9.90 7.31
N ASN A 125 0.38 -10.87 6.43
CA ASN A 125 1.20 -10.99 5.23
C ASN A 125 0.77 -9.96 4.17
N GLU A 126 -0.53 -9.76 4.00
CA GLU A 126 -1.07 -8.76 3.09
C GLU A 126 -0.60 -7.35 3.46
N MET A 127 -0.58 -7.03 4.75
CA MET A 127 -0.10 -5.72 5.19
C MET A 127 1.40 -5.51 5.00
N LYS A 128 2.23 -6.56 5.16
CA LYS A 128 3.66 -6.48 4.88
C LYS A 128 3.95 -6.11 3.43
N ASP A 129 3.15 -6.67 2.53
CA ASP A 129 3.30 -6.50 1.08
C ASP A 129 2.55 -5.26 0.56
N SER A 130 1.73 -4.61 1.40
CA SER A 130 0.99 -3.41 1.03
C SER A 130 1.91 -2.20 0.90
N LEU A 131 1.96 -1.61 -0.29
CA LEU A 131 2.74 -0.41 -0.59
C LEU A 131 2.35 0.79 0.29
N LEU A 132 1.08 0.86 0.69
CA LEU A 132 0.56 1.92 1.55
C LEU A 132 1.15 1.81 2.98
N TYR A 133 1.15 0.62 3.55
CA TYR A 133 1.75 0.37 4.85
C TYR A 133 3.28 0.39 4.79
N TYR A 134 3.87 -0.06 3.68
CA TYR A 134 5.31 0.00 3.44
C TYR A 134 5.88 1.40 3.72
N THR A 135 5.22 2.46 3.26
CA THR A 135 5.67 3.84 3.48
C THR A 135 5.79 4.18 4.97
N LEU A 136 4.93 3.64 5.84
CA LEU A 136 5.07 3.79 7.29
C LEU A 136 6.17 2.88 7.87
N TRP A 137 6.18 1.59 7.48
CA TRP A 137 7.15 0.63 8.03
C TRP A 137 8.58 1.06 7.79
N SER A 138 8.87 1.52 6.59
CA SER A 138 10.22 1.85 6.19
C SER A 138 10.79 3.06 6.92
N TRP A 139 9.94 3.95 7.43
CA TRP A 139 10.36 5.01 8.36
C TRP A 139 10.68 4.44 9.73
N PHE A 140 9.73 3.71 10.32
CA PHE A 140 9.82 3.24 11.71
C PHE A 140 10.79 2.08 11.89
N GLY A 141 10.98 1.23 10.90
CA GLY A 141 11.91 0.09 10.92
C GLY A 141 13.40 0.43 10.96
N GLY A 142 13.76 1.69 11.13
CA GLY A 142 15.13 2.11 11.49
C GLY A 142 16.17 2.00 10.39
N GLY A 143 15.80 1.81 9.13
CA GLY A 143 16.70 2.03 8.00
C GLY A 143 17.63 0.89 7.63
N LYS A 144 17.35 -0.32 8.06
CA LYS A 144 17.97 -1.52 7.51
C LYS A 144 17.39 -1.84 6.13
N SER A 145 18.10 -2.64 5.34
CA SER A 145 17.50 -3.18 4.12
C SER A 145 16.46 -4.24 4.48
N PHE A 146 15.30 -4.20 3.84
CA PHE A 146 14.24 -5.19 4.01
C PHE A 146 13.65 -5.57 2.65
N THR A 147 12.90 -6.66 2.61
CA THR A 147 12.24 -7.15 1.39
C THR A 147 10.74 -7.05 1.54
N ILE A 148 10.07 -6.53 0.53
CA ILE A 148 8.63 -6.57 0.36
C ILE A 148 8.29 -7.36 -0.90
N SER A 149 7.07 -7.88 -0.99
CA SER A 149 6.62 -8.65 -2.16
C SER A 149 5.21 -8.20 -2.57
N PRO A 150 5.05 -6.93 -3.00
CA PRO A 150 3.75 -6.44 -3.44
C PRO A 150 3.26 -7.19 -4.68
N ALA A 151 1.95 -7.19 -4.88
CA ALA A 151 1.38 -7.65 -6.14
C ALA A 151 1.82 -6.74 -7.28
N SER A 152 2.12 -7.32 -8.45
CA SER A 152 2.37 -6.56 -9.66
C SER A 152 1.10 -5.80 -10.07
N SER A 153 1.26 -4.55 -10.46
CA SER A 153 0.16 -3.72 -10.97
C SER A 153 -0.20 -4.06 -12.42
N LEU A 154 0.77 -4.56 -13.18
CA LEU A 154 0.57 -4.99 -14.57
C LEU A 154 0.14 -6.44 -14.69
N PHE A 155 0.57 -7.30 -13.75
CA PHE A 155 0.34 -8.75 -13.76
C PHE A 155 -0.16 -9.20 -12.38
N SER A 156 -1.38 -8.86 -12.02
CA SER A 156 -1.96 -8.90 -10.66
C SER A 156 -1.92 -10.27 -9.97
N THR A 157 -1.73 -11.37 -10.70
CA THR A 157 -1.56 -12.72 -10.14
C THR A 157 -0.13 -13.01 -9.66
N HIS A 158 0.82 -12.11 -9.92
CA HIS A 158 2.23 -12.27 -9.59
C HIS A 158 2.67 -11.27 -8.53
N LYS A 159 3.65 -11.66 -7.72
CA LYS A 159 4.28 -10.79 -6.73
C LYS A 159 5.66 -10.36 -7.20
N VAL A 160 6.05 -9.13 -6.86
CA VAL A 160 7.36 -8.54 -7.19
C VAL A 160 8.22 -8.53 -5.95
N SER A 161 9.20 -9.44 -5.85
CA SER A 161 10.14 -9.45 -4.74
C SER A 161 11.10 -8.26 -4.86
N THR A 162 11.00 -7.31 -3.93
CA THR A 162 11.71 -6.03 -3.98
C THR A 162 12.56 -5.85 -2.73
N LYS A 163 13.86 -5.71 -2.90
CA LYS A 163 14.81 -5.41 -1.82
C LYS A 163 15.00 -3.91 -1.72
N ILE A 164 14.53 -3.34 -0.63
CA ILE A 164 14.63 -1.91 -0.34
C ILE A 164 15.93 -1.61 0.42
N LYS A 165 16.59 -0.53 0.06
CA LYS A 165 17.79 -0.03 0.74
C LYS A 165 17.68 1.47 0.96
N ARG A 166 18.18 1.94 2.10
CA ARG A 166 18.41 3.37 2.32
C ARG A 166 19.63 3.80 1.51
N ILE A 167 19.47 4.82 0.68
CA ILE A 167 20.53 5.34 -0.20
C ILE A 167 20.99 6.74 0.21
N GLY A 168 20.15 7.51 0.90
CA GLY A 168 20.46 8.88 1.30
C GLY A 168 19.89 9.22 2.67
N LYS A 169 20.67 10.01 3.44
CA LYS A 169 20.21 10.70 4.65
C LYS A 169 20.93 12.04 4.70
N GLU A 170 20.22 13.11 4.51
CA GLU A 170 20.76 14.46 4.45
C GLU A 170 19.95 15.40 5.34
N THR A 171 20.64 16.37 5.98
CA THR A 171 19.98 17.48 6.67
C THR A 171 20.04 18.69 5.75
N LEU A 172 18.89 19.15 5.31
CA LEU A 172 18.75 20.31 4.46
C LEU A 172 19.13 21.61 5.19
N ALA A 173 19.38 22.68 4.46
CA ALA A 173 19.81 23.98 4.99
C ALA A 173 18.83 24.59 6.03
N ASN A 174 17.54 24.24 5.94
CA ASN A 174 16.50 24.64 6.88
C ASN A 174 16.40 23.73 8.14
N GLY A 175 17.30 22.76 8.30
CA GLY A 175 17.31 21.80 9.40
C GLY A 175 16.35 20.62 9.26
N VAL A 176 15.63 20.51 8.15
CA VAL A 176 14.77 19.38 7.84
C VAL A 176 15.62 18.19 7.44
N LEU A 177 15.35 17.02 8.00
CA LEU A 177 15.95 15.75 7.57
C LEU A 177 15.24 15.24 6.32
N GLU A 178 16.01 14.98 5.26
CA GLU A 178 15.58 14.18 4.12
C GLU A 178 16.17 12.77 4.21
N LEU A 179 15.32 11.76 3.98
CA LEU A 179 15.73 10.36 3.92
C LEU A 179 15.19 9.75 2.63
N THR A 180 16.07 9.14 1.85
CA THR A 180 15.70 8.48 0.60
C THR A 180 15.98 6.97 0.67
N GLN A 181 15.04 6.19 0.19
CA GLN A 181 15.13 4.74 0.05
C GLN A 181 14.79 4.35 -1.39
N GLN A 182 15.45 3.33 -1.90
CA GLN A 182 15.21 2.80 -3.23
C GLN A 182 15.26 1.27 -3.24
N GLY A 183 14.57 0.67 -4.19
CA GLY A 183 14.61 -0.76 -4.45
C GLY A 183 14.29 -1.09 -5.89
N GLU A 184 14.86 -2.20 -6.33
CA GLU A 184 14.54 -2.82 -7.61
C GLU A 184 13.85 -4.15 -7.32
N GLY A 185 12.80 -4.44 -8.07
CA GLY A 185 12.00 -5.64 -7.92
C GLY A 185 12.30 -6.66 -9.00
N LEU A 186 12.22 -7.92 -8.60
CA LEU A 186 12.27 -9.06 -9.50
C LEU A 186 10.93 -9.79 -9.41
N ILE A 187 10.37 -10.12 -10.58
CA ILE A 187 9.18 -10.93 -10.66
C ILE A 187 9.59 -12.39 -10.84
N ASN A 188 8.95 -13.27 -10.09
CA ASN A 188 9.14 -14.70 -10.29
C ASN A 188 8.39 -15.15 -11.54
N ASP A 189 8.89 -16.21 -12.21
CA ASP A 189 8.26 -16.76 -13.40
C ASP A 189 8.15 -15.75 -14.56
N ILE A 190 9.25 -15.06 -14.84
CA ILE A 190 9.34 -14.05 -15.89
C ILE A 190 8.95 -14.57 -17.26
N ASP A 191 9.23 -15.84 -17.56
CA ASP A 191 8.90 -16.48 -18.84
C ASP A 191 7.39 -16.57 -19.07
N SER A 192 6.63 -16.94 -18.03
CA SER A 192 5.15 -16.99 -18.09
C SER A 192 4.55 -15.60 -18.33
N ILE A 193 5.15 -14.58 -17.72
CA ILE A 193 4.71 -13.18 -17.88
C ILE A 193 5.04 -12.65 -19.27
N GLU A 194 6.21 -13.01 -19.80
CA GLU A 194 6.59 -12.65 -21.16
C GLU A 194 5.63 -13.30 -22.19
N GLU A 195 5.23 -14.56 -21.98
CA GLU A 195 4.22 -15.20 -22.81
C GLU A 195 2.85 -14.52 -22.72
N GLN A 196 2.42 -14.13 -21.51
CA GLN A 196 1.20 -13.37 -21.31
C GLN A 196 1.28 -12.00 -22.01
N TYR A 197 2.38 -11.29 -21.86
CA TYR A 197 2.63 -10.02 -22.53
C TYR A 197 2.54 -10.18 -24.06
N LYS A 198 3.22 -11.17 -24.64
CA LYS A 198 3.21 -11.43 -26.08
C LYS A 198 1.80 -11.72 -26.61
N ARG A 199 0.99 -12.42 -25.84
CA ARG A 199 -0.37 -12.78 -26.24
C ARG A 199 -1.36 -11.63 -26.12
N GLU A 200 -1.31 -10.87 -25.01
CA GLU A 200 -2.37 -9.94 -24.62
C GLU A 200 -2.01 -8.49 -24.86
N ILE A 201 -0.74 -8.13 -24.68
CA ILE A 201 -0.31 -6.72 -24.64
C ILE A 201 0.48 -6.31 -25.88
N LEU A 202 1.38 -7.15 -26.35
CA LEU A 202 2.24 -6.86 -27.50
C LEU A 202 1.47 -6.33 -28.73
N PRO A 203 0.30 -6.88 -29.12
CA PRO A 203 -0.48 -6.35 -30.26
C PRO A 203 -0.99 -4.93 -30.04
N LEU A 204 -1.12 -4.49 -28.78
CA LEU A 204 -1.62 -3.17 -28.40
C LEU A 204 -0.52 -2.11 -28.23
N THR A 205 0.72 -2.54 -28.12
CA THR A 205 1.90 -1.69 -27.80
C THR A 205 2.82 -1.44 -28.99
N ASN A 206 2.27 -1.38 -30.22
CA ASN A 206 3.07 -1.21 -31.45
C ASN A 206 4.22 -2.25 -31.55
N HIS A 207 3.99 -3.46 -31.04
CA HIS A 207 4.98 -4.55 -30.99
C HIS A 207 6.25 -4.22 -30.21
N ALA A 208 6.14 -3.39 -29.16
CA ALA A 208 7.27 -3.09 -28.26
C ALA A 208 7.80 -4.36 -27.59
N VAL A 209 9.12 -4.49 -27.55
CA VAL A 209 9.78 -5.68 -26.98
C VAL A 209 9.54 -5.72 -25.47
N PHE A 210 9.30 -6.93 -24.94
CA PHE A 210 9.19 -7.15 -23.51
C PHE A 210 10.51 -6.85 -22.81
N ASP A 211 10.46 -5.95 -21.83
CA ASP A 211 11.58 -5.55 -20.95
C ASP A 211 11.00 -5.19 -19.58
N TYR A 212 10.93 -6.17 -18.69
CA TYR A 212 10.32 -5.97 -17.39
C TYR A 212 11.26 -5.27 -16.44
N GLN A 213 10.78 -4.16 -15.88
CA GLN A 213 11.49 -3.38 -14.86
C GLN A 213 10.52 -2.99 -13.74
N TYR A 214 11.02 -3.03 -12.52
CA TYR A 214 10.29 -2.55 -11.34
C TYR A 214 11.23 -1.74 -10.46
N HIS A 215 10.86 -0.50 -10.23
CA HIS A 215 11.60 0.43 -9.40
C HIS A 215 10.68 1.08 -8.38
N ILE A 216 11.16 1.20 -7.14
CA ILE A 216 10.50 1.92 -6.06
C ILE A 216 11.45 2.94 -5.45
N GLU A 217 10.98 4.16 -5.26
CA GLU A 217 11.67 5.21 -4.52
C GLU A 217 10.75 5.79 -3.46
N THR A 218 11.28 5.99 -2.24
CA THR A 218 10.55 6.67 -1.17
C THR A 218 11.41 7.78 -0.59
N LYS A 219 10.85 8.99 -0.50
CA LYS A 219 11.45 10.16 0.13
C LYS A 219 10.63 10.58 1.34
N TYR A 220 11.31 10.83 2.45
CA TYR A 220 10.73 11.36 3.68
C TYR A 220 11.33 12.72 4.00
N LEU A 221 10.49 13.63 4.46
CA LEU A 221 10.93 14.88 5.08
C LEU A 221 10.47 14.88 6.55
N CYS A 222 11.37 15.27 7.45
CA CYS A 222 11.10 15.29 8.87
C CYS A 222 11.74 16.53 9.51
N SER A 223 10.93 17.37 10.10
CA SER A 223 11.38 18.52 10.90
C SER A 223 11.51 18.20 12.38
N ASP A 224 10.96 17.07 12.83
CA ASP A 224 11.03 16.63 14.22
C ASP A 224 12.42 16.13 14.57
N LYS A 225 13.03 16.75 15.60
CA LYS A 225 14.35 16.36 16.10
C LYS A 225 14.39 14.97 16.75
N GLN A 226 13.25 14.49 17.24
CA GLN A 226 13.12 13.16 17.84
C GLN A 226 12.95 12.09 16.80
N LEU A 227 12.60 12.46 15.55
CA LEU A 227 12.36 11.54 14.43
C LEU A 227 11.22 10.55 14.69
N ASP A 228 10.29 10.88 15.58
CA ASP A 228 9.16 10.03 15.92
C ASP A 228 8.16 9.95 14.75
N PHE A 229 8.00 11.07 14.01
CA PHE A 229 7.10 11.17 12.87
C PHE A 229 7.77 11.90 11.71
N PHE A 230 7.50 11.50 10.49
CA PHE A 230 7.85 12.30 9.32
C PHE A 230 6.74 13.33 9.02
N ASP A 231 7.11 14.46 8.43
CA ASP A 231 6.15 15.49 8.02
C ASP A 231 5.46 15.13 6.71
N THR A 232 6.25 14.66 5.75
CA THR A 232 5.77 14.15 4.46
C THR A 232 6.54 12.90 4.06
N ALA A 233 5.86 12.02 3.33
CA ALA A 233 6.51 10.94 2.61
C ALA A 233 5.91 10.83 1.20
N GLN A 234 6.75 10.54 0.23
CA GLN A 234 6.35 10.25 -1.13
C GLN A 234 6.98 8.95 -1.57
N THR A 235 6.16 7.97 -1.93
CA THR A 235 6.59 6.72 -2.54
C THR A 235 6.15 6.71 -4.00
N ILE A 236 7.08 6.48 -4.91
CA ILE A 236 6.82 6.35 -6.34
C ILE A 236 7.27 4.95 -6.76
N ILE A 237 6.37 4.22 -7.38
CA ILE A 237 6.64 2.93 -8.00
C ILE A 237 6.45 3.09 -9.51
N HIS A 238 7.45 2.64 -10.24
CA HIS A 238 7.40 2.52 -11.69
C HIS A 238 7.57 1.05 -12.05
N GLU A 239 6.52 0.46 -12.59
CA GLU A 239 6.50 -0.90 -13.11
C GLU A 239 6.33 -0.83 -14.63
N GLN A 240 7.23 -1.45 -15.38
CA GLN A 240 7.26 -1.41 -16.82
C GLN A 240 7.37 -2.83 -17.37
N ALA A 241 6.55 -3.16 -18.36
CA ALA A 241 6.67 -4.42 -19.10
C ALA A 241 7.32 -4.21 -20.49
N SER A 242 7.31 -2.96 -21.01
CA SER A 242 8.01 -2.52 -22.20
C SER A 242 8.08 -0.99 -22.21
N GLU A 243 8.87 -0.40 -23.10
CA GLU A 243 8.91 1.06 -23.29
C GLU A 243 7.53 1.68 -23.58
N SER A 244 6.59 0.88 -24.08
CA SER A 244 5.24 1.32 -24.45
C SER A 244 4.15 0.86 -23.48
N TYR A 245 4.47 0.17 -22.38
CA TYR A 245 3.48 -0.30 -21.42
C TYR A 245 4.02 -0.28 -19.99
N SER A 246 3.51 0.65 -19.21
CA SER A 246 3.95 0.85 -17.83
C SER A 246 2.83 1.26 -16.89
N TYR A 247 3.06 1.06 -15.59
CA TYR A 247 2.17 1.45 -14.51
C TYR A 247 2.94 2.29 -13.48
N ILE A 248 2.38 3.42 -13.10
CA ILE A 248 2.96 4.29 -12.08
C ILE A 248 2.02 4.35 -10.90
N THR A 249 2.54 4.06 -9.71
CA THR A 249 1.83 4.29 -8.44
C THR A 249 2.58 5.36 -7.67
N GLN A 250 1.87 6.39 -7.22
CA GLN A 250 2.38 7.43 -6.36
C GLN A 250 1.56 7.45 -5.07
N ILE A 251 2.22 7.38 -3.92
CA ILE A 251 1.60 7.44 -2.60
C ILE A 251 2.22 8.61 -1.85
N GLU A 252 1.40 9.54 -1.42
CA GLU A 252 1.81 10.71 -0.65
C GLU A 252 1.17 10.68 0.74
N PHE A 253 1.99 10.89 1.75
CA PHE A 253 1.56 11.15 3.13
C PHE A 253 1.93 12.58 3.48
N LYS A 254 0.98 13.31 4.05
CA LYS A 254 1.20 14.66 4.55
C LYS A 254 0.54 14.83 5.92
N ILE A 255 1.31 15.30 6.90
CA ILE A 255 0.79 15.60 8.25
C ILE A 255 -0.24 16.72 8.18
N GLU A 256 -1.35 16.58 8.90
CA GLU A 256 -2.38 17.64 9.01
C GLU A 256 -1.83 18.87 9.70
N GLY A 257 -2.14 20.06 9.18
CA GLY A 257 -1.70 21.32 9.75
C GLY A 257 -0.25 21.73 9.41
N LEU A 258 0.46 20.95 8.57
CA LEU A 258 1.77 21.36 8.07
C LEU A 258 1.61 22.57 7.14
N VAL A 259 2.13 23.72 7.57
CA VAL A 259 2.33 24.91 6.73
C VAL A 259 3.74 24.83 6.18
N LEU A 260 3.86 24.57 4.88
CA LEU A 260 5.14 24.53 4.15
C LEU A 260 5.58 25.93 3.78
#